data_ebc627be915a234f4a793680b632befd
#
_entry.id   ebc627be915a234f4a793680b632befd
#
_cell.length_a   1.000
_cell.length_b   1.000
_cell.length_c   1.000
_cell.angle_alpha   90.00
_cell.angle_beta   90.00
_cell.angle_gamma   90.00
#
_symmetry.space_group_name_H-M   'P 1'
#
loop_
_entity.id
_entity.type
_entity.pdbx_description
1 polymer ?
#
loop_
_entity_poly.entity_id
_entity_poly.type
_entity_poly.pdbx_seq_one_letter_code
_entity_poly.pdbx_strand_id
1 'polypeptide(L)'
;MGSTVIQNQETKHVKTKEFVLYLLGIFFYTCMTGMVGSYRNAYLVNVLKITDDEASLFNTLVSVIPFVLSFFISMYIDGRKTGKSGKFKPLAMFVVVPMAAVLMLSFWTPKGLSGTFLMIYLVTIAVLWGAFCTLGNSINMIANVMTPNMKERDNVISFRSISSAVGNSAPLVIVLVIGLIWKDNEGLQYIIGAGLCSAVGIITVLLGMSTVKERITYTAEKK
;
A
#
# COMPACT_ATOMS: atom_id res chain seq x y z
N MET A 1 -16.51 13.30 36.58
CA MET A 1 -15.89 12.51 35.49
C MET A 1 -16.47 12.80 34.11
N GLY A 2 -17.73 13.21 33.95
CA GLY A 2 -18.34 13.49 32.64
C GLY A 2 -17.79 14.72 31.88
N SER A 3 -17.44 15.82 32.58
CA SER A 3 -16.97 17.07 31.96
C SER A 3 -15.60 16.94 31.29
N THR A 4 -14.69 16.14 31.83
CA THR A 4 -13.33 15.95 31.27
C THR A 4 -13.35 15.11 29.98
N VAL A 5 -14.30 14.18 29.86
CA VAL A 5 -14.48 13.37 28.65
C VAL A 5 -15.10 14.20 27.52
N ILE A 6 -16.02 15.09 27.84
CA ILE A 6 -16.67 15.99 26.86
C ILE A 6 -15.66 17.04 26.35
N GLN A 7 -14.82 17.61 27.22
CA GLN A 7 -13.78 18.57 26.82
C GLN A 7 -12.72 17.97 25.88
N ASN A 8 -12.37 16.69 26.06
CA ASN A 8 -11.45 15.99 25.15
C ASN A 8 -12.05 15.70 23.76
N GLN A 9 -13.36 15.73 23.62
CA GLN A 9 -14.04 15.54 22.33
C GLN A 9 -14.12 16.83 21.47
N GLU A 10 -13.92 18.01 22.07
CA GLU A 10 -14.01 19.30 21.37
C GLU A 10 -12.65 19.83 20.90
N THR A 11 -11.54 19.35 21.46
CA THR A 11 -10.20 19.84 21.10
C THR A 11 -9.67 19.17 19.83
N LYS A 12 -9.15 20.02 18.91
CA LYS A 12 -8.47 19.55 17.70
C LYS A 12 -7.07 19.05 18.06
N HIS A 13 -6.83 17.75 17.82
CA HIS A 13 -5.55 17.10 18.17
C HIS A 13 -4.61 16.97 16.97
N VAL A 14 -5.14 16.83 15.75
CA VAL A 14 -4.34 16.65 14.53
C VAL A 14 -3.99 18.00 13.93
N LYS A 15 -2.70 18.28 13.79
CA LYS A 15 -2.22 19.49 13.11
C LYS A 15 -2.49 19.40 11.61
N THR A 16 -2.80 20.52 10.96
CA THR A 16 -3.05 20.57 9.50
C THR A 16 -1.90 19.97 8.69
N LYS A 17 -0.64 20.26 9.06
CA LYS A 17 0.54 19.69 8.41
C LYS A 17 0.58 18.16 8.53
N GLU A 18 0.30 17.63 9.72
CA GLU A 18 0.24 16.17 9.99
C GLU A 18 -0.84 15.52 9.12
N PHE A 19 -2.02 16.13 9.05
CA PHE A 19 -3.14 15.68 8.25
C PHE A 19 -2.82 15.63 6.75
N VAL A 20 -2.35 16.76 6.19
CA VAL A 20 -2.03 16.85 4.76
C VAL A 20 -0.93 15.87 4.34
N LEU A 21 0.15 15.78 5.12
CA LEU A 21 1.25 14.86 4.82
C LEU A 21 0.82 13.39 4.95
N TYR A 22 -0.07 13.08 5.90
CA TYR A 22 -0.66 11.75 5.99
C TYR A 22 -1.49 11.40 4.76
N LEU A 23 -2.38 12.31 4.31
CA LEU A 23 -3.20 12.09 3.11
C LEU A 23 -2.35 11.94 1.85
N LEU A 24 -1.28 12.72 1.72
CA LEU A 24 -0.34 12.59 0.61
C LEU A 24 0.36 11.22 0.64
N GLY A 25 0.76 10.75 1.81
CA GLY A 25 1.31 9.41 2.00
C GLY A 25 0.31 8.31 1.59
N ILE A 26 -0.96 8.43 1.98
CA ILE A 26 -2.02 7.51 1.55
C ILE A 26 -2.22 7.52 0.04
N PHE A 27 -2.28 8.70 -0.57
CA PHE A 27 -2.43 8.85 -2.02
C PHE A 27 -1.37 8.06 -2.79
N PHE A 28 -0.11 8.26 -2.47
CA PHE A 28 0.98 7.58 -3.18
C PHE A 28 1.14 6.12 -2.77
N TYR A 29 0.82 5.74 -1.53
CA TYR A 29 0.71 4.33 -1.15
C TYR A 29 -0.34 3.60 -2.00
N THR A 30 -1.51 4.19 -2.16
CA THR A 30 -2.57 3.59 -2.99
C THR A 30 -2.30 3.72 -4.49
N CYS A 31 -1.51 4.69 -4.92
CA CYS A 31 -0.98 4.76 -6.27
C CYS A 31 -0.08 3.53 -6.57
N MET A 32 0.78 3.12 -5.63
CA MET A 32 1.59 1.89 -5.77
C MET A 32 0.70 0.64 -5.88
N THR A 33 -0.35 0.52 -5.05
CA THR A 33 -1.28 -0.62 -5.12
C THR A 33 -2.13 -0.61 -6.39
N GLY A 34 -2.57 0.56 -6.82
CA GLY A 34 -3.32 0.78 -8.04
C GLY A 34 -2.53 0.41 -9.31
N MET A 35 -1.20 0.64 -9.30
CA MET A 35 -0.33 0.26 -10.42
C MET A 35 -0.38 -1.24 -10.67
N VAL A 36 -0.25 -2.06 -9.63
CA VAL A 36 -0.35 -3.52 -9.76
C VAL A 36 -1.78 -3.94 -10.09
N GLY A 37 -2.78 -3.36 -9.43
CA GLY A 37 -4.19 -3.69 -9.66
C GLY A 37 -4.64 -3.44 -11.09
N SER A 38 -4.20 -2.34 -11.71
CA SER A 38 -4.63 -1.94 -13.04
C SER A 38 -3.82 -2.59 -14.17
N TYR A 39 -2.52 -2.79 -13.97
CA TYR A 39 -1.62 -3.10 -15.09
C TYR A 39 -0.94 -4.46 -15.02
N ARG A 40 -1.03 -5.20 -13.92
CA ARG A 40 -0.39 -6.51 -13.81
C ARG A 40 -0.87 -7.48 -14.89
N ASN A 41 -2.18 -7.62 -15.08
CA ASN A 41 -2.73 -8.52 -16.08
C ASN A 41 -2.37 -8.07 -17.50
N ALA A 42 -2.44 -6.76 -17.78
CA ALA A 42 -2.01 -6.22 -19.06
C ALA A 42 -0.52 -6.50 -19.35
N TYR A 43 0.34 -6.36 -18.34
CA TYR A 43 1.76 -6.73 -18.46
C TYR A 43 1.97 -8.21 -18.78
N LEU A 44 1.24 -9.10 -18.11
CA LEU A 44 1.31 -10.56 -18.35
C LEU A 44 0.93 -10.92 -19.78
N VAL A 45 -0.18 -10.36 -20.27
CA VAL A 45 -0.72 -10.71 -21.58
C VAL A 45 0.01 -9.96 -22.70
N ASN A 46 0.18 -8.64 -22.59
CA ASN A 46 0.71 -7.81 -23.68
C ASN A 46 2.23 -7.88 -23.80
N VAL A 47 2.95 -7.94 -22.67
CA VAL A 47 4.41 -7.89 -22.66
C VAL A 47 5.03 -9.28 -22.59
N LEU A 48 4.57 -10.12 -21.65
CA LEU A 48 5.14 -11.47 -21.45
C LEU A 48 4.52 -12.52 -22.39
N LYS A 49 3.38 -12.20 -23.04
CA LYS A 49 2.71 -13.09 -23.99
C LYS A 49 2.36 -14.47 -23.40
N ILE A 50 2.00 -14.52 -22.11
CA ILE A 50 1.55 -15.76 -21.49
C ILE A 50 0.19 -16.17 -22.06
N THR A 51 -0.08 -17.47 -22.08
CA THR A 51 -1.37 -18.01 -22.55
C THR A 51 -2.51 -17.71 -21.57
N ASP A 52 -3.75 -17.77 -22.05
CA ASP A 52 -4.95 -17.53 -21.21
C ASP A 52 -5.04 -18.55 -20.06
N ASP A 53 -4.65 -19.82 -20.30
CA ASP A 53 -4.62 -20.87 -19.29
C ASP A 53 -3.59 -20.57 -18.19
N GLU A 54 -2.39 -20.13 -18.58
CA GLU A 54 -1.34 -19.71 -17.66
C GLU A 54 -1.76 -18.46 -16.86
N ALA A 55 -2.42 -17.50 -17.50
CA ALA A 55 -2.95 -16.31 -16.84
C ALA A 55 -4.04 -16.66 -15.84
N SER A 56 -4.91 -17.60 -16.16
CA SER A 56 -5.97 -18.10 -15.29
C SER A 56 -5.39 -18.83 -14.07
N LEU A 57 -4.42 -19.71 -14.28
CA LEU A 57 -3.70 -20.39 -13.21
C LEU A 57 -2.98 -19.40 -12.28
N PHE A 58 -2.26 -18.44 -12.85
CA PHE A 58 -1.59 -17.37 -12.13
C PHE A 58 -2.58 -16.59 -11.23
N ASN A 59 -3.69 -16.12 -11.81
CA ASN A 59 -4.69 -15.34 -11.07
C ASN A 59 -5.32 -16.15 -9.93
N THR A 60 -5.53 -17.45 -10.13
CA THR A 60 -6.03 -18.36 -9.08
C THR A 60 -5.03 -18.48 -7.94
N LEU A 61 -3.77 -18.76 -8.22
CA LEU A 61 -2.72 -18.90 -7.20
C LEU A 61 -2.51 -17.60 -6.43
N VAL A 62 -2.49 -16.46 -7.13
CA VAL A 62 -2.29 -15.14 -6.52
C VAL A 62 -3.50 -14.65 -5.74
N SER A 63 -4.67 -15.21 -5.96
CA SER A 63 -5.85 -14.94 -5.12
C SER A 63 -5.82 -15.77 -3.84
N VAL A 64 -5.51 -17.05 -3.93
CA VAL A 64 -5.60 -18.00 -2.80
C VAL A 64 -4.42 -17.87 -1.84
N ILE A 65 -3.18 -17.86 -2.35
CA ILE A 65 -1.99 -17.89 -1.48
C ILE A 65 -1.86 -16.62 -0.63
N PRO A 66 -1.94 -15.39 -1.15
CA PRO A 66 -1.91 -14.18 -0.33
C PRO A 66 -3.09 -14.06 0.63
N PHE A 67 -4.27 -14.59 0.27
CA PHE A 67 -5.42 -14.61 1.17
C PHE A 67 -5.11 -15.41 2.44
N VAL A 68 -4.58 -16.63 2.30
CA VAL A 68 -4.16 -17.46 3.44
C VAL A 68 -3.05 -16.80 4.24
N LEU A 69 -2.03 -16.25 3.57
CA LEU A 69 -0.93 -15.54 4.23
C LEU A 69 -1.40 -14.30 4.99
N SER A 70 -2.38 -13.58 4.45
CA SER A 70 -2.92 -12.36 5.08
C SER A 70 -3.48 -12.63 6.47
N PHE A 71 -4.06 -13.81 6.70
CA PHE A 71 -4.56 -14.22 8.01
C PHE A 71 -3.42 -14.31 9.04
N PHE A 72 -2.33 -14.99 8.71
CA PHE A 72 -1.17 -15.12 9.61
C PHE A 72 -0.47 -13.78 9.85
N ILE A 73 -0.35 -12.97 8.79
CA ILE A 73 0.27 -11.63 8.89
C ILE A 73 -0.59 -10.72 9.78
N SER A 74 -1.92 -10.77 9.64
CA SER A 74 -2.83 -9.99 10.48
C SER A 74 -2.74 -10.40 11.95
N MET A 75 -2.68 -11.70 12.24
CA MET A 75 -2.43 -12.19 13.61
C MET A 75 -1.10 -11.70 14.17
N TYR A 76 -0.05 -11.68 13.35
CA TYR A 76 1.25 -11.12 13.75
C TYR A 76 1.15 -9.63 14.09
N ILE A 77 0.47 -8.84 13.24
CA ILE A 77 0.28 -7.40 13.48
C ILE A 77 -0.49 -7.19 14.78
N ASP A 78 -1.56 -7.97 15.00
CA ASP A 78 -2.40 -7.82 16.20
C ASP A 78 -1.67 -8.23 17.48
N GLY A 79 -0.82 -9.23 17.42
CA GLY A 79 0.01 -9.68 18.54
C GLY A 79 1.17 -8.74 18.91
N ARG A 80 1.53 -7.76 18.06
CA ARG A 80 2.63 -6.83 18.36
C ARG A 80 2.29 -5.92 19.53
N LYS A 81 3.27 -5.78 20.45
CA LYS A 81 3.21 -4.81 21.54
C LYS A 81 3.38 -3.39 21.00
N THR A 82 2.66 -2.44 21.58
CA THR A 82 2.81 -1.02 21.25
C THR A 82 4.16 -0.53 21.78
N GLY A 83 5.03 -0.05 20.88
CA GLY A 83 6.32 0.55 21.22
C GLY A 83 6.23 2.05 21.51
N LYS A 84 7.36 2.68 21.81
CA LYS A 84 7.46 4.14 22.06
C LYS A 84 6.95 5.02 20.91
N SER A 85 7.05 4.54 19.67
CA SER A 85 6.62 5.25 18.44
C SER A 85 5.24 4.80 17.94
N GLY A 86 4.50 4.03 18.73
CA GLY A 86 3.24 3.43 18.35
C GLY A 86 3.36 1.99 17.86
N LYS A 87 2.25 1.41 17.40
CA LYS A 87 2.14 0.04 16.88
C LYS A 87 2.26 0.00 15.35
N PHE A 88 1.57 0.89 14.66
CA PHE A 88 1.41 0.89 13.20
C PHE A 88 2.46 1.71 12.47
N LYS A 89 2.87 2.86 13.03
CA LYS A 89 3.84 3.76 12.42
C LYS A 89 5.18 3.11 12.07
N PRO A 90 5.88 2.38 12.97
CA PRO A 90 7.14 1.74 12.63
C PRO A 90 6.99 0.69 11.53
N LEU A 91 5.85 -0.03 11.54
CA LEU A 91 5.57 -1.05 10.55
C LEU A 91 5.33 -0.43 9.17
N ALA A 92 4.57 0.66 9.11
CA ALA A 92 4.32 1.42 7.90
C ALA A 92 5.61 1.96 7.26
N MET A 93 6.51 2.51 8.08
CA MET A 93 7.80 3.03 7.61
C MET A 93 8.73 1.92 7.11
N PHE A 94 8.72 0.76 7.77
CA PHE A 94 9.56 -0.37 7.36
C PHE A 94 9.07 -0.99 6.05
N VAL A 95 7.75 -1.14 5.89
CA VAL A 95 7.16 -1.93 4.79
C VAL A 95 7.20 -1.21 3.45
N VAL A 96 7.21 0.12 3.42
CA VAL A 96 7.11 0.86 2.16
C VAL A 96 8.30 0.62 1.23
N VAL A 97 9.51 0.44 1.79
CA VAL A 97 10.72 0.23 0.99
C VAL A 97 10.73 -1.14 0.29
N PRO A 98 10.57 -2.29 1.01
CA PRO A 98 10.49 -3.57 0.34
C PRO A 98 9.25 -3.69 -0.58
N MET A 99 8.15 -3.05 -0.23
CA MET A 99 6.95 -3.00 -1.08
C MET A 99 7.24 -2.31 -2.42
N ALA A 100 7.96 -1.19 -2.41
CA ALA A 100 8.39 -0.49 -3.62
C ALA A 100 9.34 -1.35 -4.48
N ALA A 101 10.26 -2.08 -3.86
CA ALA A 101 11.13 -3.00 -4.58
C ALA A 101 10.34 -4.13 -5.26
N VAL A 102 9.37 -4.73 -4.57
CA VAL A 102 8.50 -5.76 -5.15
C VAL A 102 7.60 -5.20 -6.24
N LEU A 103 7.13 -3.94 -6.12
CA LEU A 103 6.41 -3.25 -7.19
C LEU A 103 7.26 -3.18 -8.46
N MET A 104 8.53 -2.78 -8.36
CA MET A 104 9.45 -2.75 -9.51
C MET A 104 9.64 -4.15 -10.12
N LEU A 105 9.86 -5.17 -9.28
CA LEU A 105 10.02 -6.56 -9.73
C LEU A 105 8.74 -7.11 -10.39
N SER A 106 7.56 -6.59 -10.04
CA SER A 106 6.28 -7.00 -10.65
C SER A 106 6.16 -6.62 -12.14
N PHE A 107 6.90 -5.61 -12.58
CA PHE A 107 6.93 -5.14 -13.98
C PHE A 107 8.30 -5.32 -14.64
N TRP A 108 9.23 -6.01 -13.98
CA TRP A 108 10.53 -6.35 -14.52
C TRP A 108 10.73 -7.87 -14.47
N THR A 109 10.96 -8.46 -15.63
CA THR A 109 11.21 -9.90 -15.74
C THR A 109 12.61 -10.14 -16.27
N PRO A 110 13.45 -10.95 -15.60
CA PRO A 110 14.78 -11.30 -16.07
C PRO A 110 14.72 -11.96 -17.45
N LYS A 111 15.63 -11.56 -18.33
CA LYS A 111 15.74 -12.16 -19.67
C LYS A 111 16.15 -13.63 -19.57
N GLY A 112 15.47 -14.48 -20.35
CA GLY A 112 15.76 -15.92 -20.40
C GLY A 112 14.89 -16.80 -19.49
N LEU A 113 14.00 -16.23 -18.69
CA LEU A 113 12.98 -16.99 -17.98
C LEU A 113 11.84 -17.35 -18.95
N SER A 114 11.49 -18.64 -19.03
CA SER A 114 10.39 -19.15 -19.86
C SER A 114 9.67 -20.31 -19.19
N GLY A 115 8.44 -20.57 -19.60
CA GLY A 115 7.63 -21.68 -19.12
C GLY A 115 7.46 -21.71 -17.60
N THR A 116 7.68 -22.86 -16.99
CA THR A 116 7.47 -23.07 -15.54
C THR A 116 8.30 -22.15 -14.66
N PHE A 117 9.55 -21.84 -15.03
CA PHE A 117 10.39 -20.94 -14.24
C PHE A 117 9.88 -19.50 -14.23
N LEU A 118 9.35 -19.04 -15.35
CA LEU A 118 8.68 -17.73 -15.43
C LEU A 118 7.47 -17.70 -14.51
N MET A 119 6.63 -18.75 -14.53
CA MET A 119 5.46 -18.84 -13.66
C MET A 119 5.82 -18.82 -12.17
N ILE A 120 6.84 -19.59 -11.77
CA ILE A 120 7.32 -19.61 -10.36
C ILE A 120 7.78 -18.21 -9.96
N TYR A 121 8.54 -17.51 -10.81
CA TYR A 121 8.97 -16.14 -10.55
C TYR A 121 7.77 -15.21 -10.36
N LEU A 122 6.83 -15.18 -11.30
CA LEU A 122 5.67 -14.30 -11.27
C LEU A 122 4.79 -14.54 -10.03
N VAL A 123 4.51 -15.81 -9.71
CA VAL A 123 3.72 -16.16 -8.52
C VAL A 123 4.46 -15.76 -7.25
N THR A 124 5.77 -16.00 -7.16
CA THR A 124 6.56 -15.60 -5.97
C THR A 124 6.52 -14.09 -5.74
N ILE A 125 6.73 -13.29 -6.78
CA ILE A 125 6.68 -11.82 -6.67
C ILE A 125 5.25 -11.36 -6.30
N ALA A 126 4.22 -11.97 -6.87
CA ALA A 126 2.84 -11.60 -6.56
C ALA A 126 2.42 -12.00 -5.14
N VAL A 127 2.91 -13.11 -4.63
CA VAL A 127 2.70 -13.54 -3.23
C VAL A 127 3.41 -12.59 -2.26
N LEU A 128 4.67 -12.22 -2.54
CA LEU A 128 5.40 -11.21 -1.77
C LEU A 128 4.67 -9.87 -1.79
N TRP A 129 4.15 -9.45 -2.95
CA TRP A 129 3.34 -8.25 -3.07
C TRP A 129 2.11 -8.28 -2.16
N GLY A 130 1.35 -9.37 -2.18
CA GLY A 130 0.17 -9.57 -1.31
C GLY A 130 0.54 -9.52 0.19
N ALA A 131 1.65 -10.13 0.58
CA ALA A 131 2.15 -10.09 1.94
C ALA A 131 2.51 -8.66 2.38
N PHE A 132 3.24 -7.91 1.54
CA PHE A 132 3.59 -6.51 1.83
C PHE A 132 2.37 -5.58 1.79
N CYS A 133 1.38 -5.81 0.93
CA CYS A 133 0.11 -5.09 0.97
C CYS A 133 -0.62 -5.28 2.30
N THR A 134 -0.64 -6.52 2.81
CA THR A 134 -1.27 -6.82 4.12
C THR A 134 -0.55 -6.09 5.26
N LEU A 135 0.78 -6.13 5.29
CA LEU A 135 1.58 -5.34 6.24
C LEU A 135 1.37 -3.83 6.04
N GLY A 136 1.28 -3.38 4.80
CA GLY A 136 1.06 -2.00 4.40
C GLY A 136 -0.32 -1.44 4.81
N ASN A 137 -1.30 -2.29 5.09
CA ASN A 137 -2.57 -1.87 5.67
C ASN A 137 -2.41 -1.17 7.02
N SER A 138 -1.26 -1.35 7.70
CA SER A 138 -0.90 -0.57 8.89
C SER A 138 -0.93 0.94 8.64
N ILE A 139 -0.62 1.39 7.41
CA ILE A 139 -0.72 2.80 6.99
C ILE A 139 -2.17 3.30 7.11
N ASN A 140 -3.12 2.47 6.69
CA ASN A 140 -4.55 2.78 6.78
C ASN A 140 -5.07 2.78 8.22
N MET A 141 -4.54 1.90 9.09
CA MET A 141 -4.94 1.79 10.49
C MET A 141 -4.54 3.01 11.33
N ILE A 142 -3.54 3.77 10.89
CA ILE A 142 -3.09 5.00 11.57
C ILE A 142 -4.22 6.02 11.72
N ALA A 143 -5.12 6.16 10.74
CA ALA A 143 -6.28 7.06 10.83
C ALA A 143 -7.11 6.83 12.10
N ASN A 144 -7.20 5.58 12.54
CA ASN A 144 -8.01 5.19 13.70
C ASN A 144 -7.36 5.56 15.04
N VAL A 145 -6.04 5.79 15.04
CA VAL A 145 -5.25 6.04 16.26
C VAL A 145 -4.64 7.43 16.34
N MET A 146 -4.84 8.26 15.30
CA MET A 146 -4.30 9.63 15.24
C MET A 146 -4.94 10.57 16.24
N THR A 147 -6.22 10.39 16.56
CA THR A 147 -6.96 11.31 17.43
C THR A 147 -8.00 10.57 18.29
N PRO A 148 -8.14 10.94 19.58
CA PRO A 148 -9.23 10.45 20.43
C PRO A 148 -10.58 11.13 20.12
N ASN A 149 -10.60 12.27 19.44
CA ASN A 149 -11.82 12.99 19.06
C ASN A 149 -12.55 12.25 17.94
N MET A 150 -13.77 11.79 18.20
CA MET A 150 -14.56 11.01 17.25
C MET A 150 -14.85 11.79 15.96
N LYS A 151 -15.30 13.04 16.05
CA LYS A 151 -15.61 13.87 14.88
C LYS A 151 -14.36 14.12 14.01
N GLU A 152 -13.23 14.42 14.64
CA GLU A 152 -11.97 14.61 13.94
C GLU A 152 -11.48 13.30 13.28
N ARG A 153 -11.65 12.17 13.95
CA ARG A 153 -11.30 10.84 13.42
C ARG A 153 -12.15 10.48 12.20
N ASP A 154 -13.46 10.73 12.26
CA ASP A 154 -14.36 10.46 11.13
C ASP A 154 -14.00 11.31 9.91
N ASN A 155 -13.60 12.57 10.12
CA ASN A 155 -13.08 13.43 9.06
C ASN A 155 -11.77 12.85 8.49
N VAL A 156 -10.81 12.43 9.33
CA VAL A 156 -9.54 11.84 8.88
C VAL A 156 -9.82 10.58 8.05
N ILE A 157 -10.73 9.71 8.49
CA ILE A 157 -11.10 8.47 7.77
C ILE A 157 -11.76 8.81 6.43
N SER A 158 -12.66 9.79 6.39
CA SER A 158 -13.35 10.21 5.17
C SER A 158 -12.38 10.75 4.13
N PHE A 159 -11.51 11.69 4.51
CA PHE A 159 -10.50 12.24 3.60
C PHE A 159 -9.45 11.20 3.19
N ARG A 160 -9.06 10.28 4.09
CA ARG A 160 -8.23 9.13 3.74
C ARG A 160 -8.88 8.29 2.64
N SER A 161 -10.18 8.00 2.74
CA SER A 161 -10.90 7.20 1.74
C SER A 161 -10.93 7.89 0.38
N ILE A 162 -11.16 9.21 0.34
CA ILE A 162 -11.10 10.01 -0.89
C ILE A 162 -9.69 9.96 -1.47
N SER A 163 -8.67 10.24 -0.66
CA SER A 163 -7.26 10.21 -1.07
C SER A 163 -6.86 8.84 -1.62
N SER A 164 -7.32 7.76 -0.97
CA SER A 164 -7.10 6.38 -1.40
C SER A 164 -7.76 6.08 -2.76
N ALA A 165 -9.00 6.51 -2.96
CA ALA A 165 -9.72 6.28 -4.21
C ALA A 165 -9.05 6.99 -5.39
N VAL A 166 -8.70 8.28 -5.20
CA VAL A 166 -7.99 9.05 -6.24
C VAL A 166 -6.59 8.49 -6.49
N GLY A 167 -5.85 8.14 -5.44
CA GLY A 167 -4.54 7.54 -5.55
C GLY A 167 -4.54 6.21 -6.29
N ASN A 168 -5.54 5.37 -6.03
CA ASN A 168 -5.68 4.08 -6.73
C ASN A 168 -5.93 4.22 -8.24
N SER A 169 -6.54 5.33 -8.66
CA SER A 169 -6.80 5.64 -10.08
C SER A 169 -5.65 6.40 -10.76
N ALA A 170 -4.74 7.00 -9.98
CA ALA A 170 -3.65 7.81 -10.52
C ALA A 170 -2.72 7.07 -11.51
N PRO A 171 -2.41 5.77 -11.36
CA PRO A 171 -1.60 5.02 -12.32
C PRO A 171 -2.17 5.04 -13.74
N LEU A 172 -3.49 5.10 -13.91
CA LEU A 172 -4.13 5.18 -15.22
C LEU A 172 -3.66 6.44 -15.99
N VAL A 173 -3.59 7.57 -15.29
CA VAL A 173 -3.12 8.82 -15.88
C VAL A 173 -1.61 8.78 -16.08
N ILE A 174 -0.85 8.26 -15.11
CA ILE A 174 0.62 8.19 -15.17
C ILE A 174 1.07 7.35 -16.38
N VAL A 175 0.53 6.15 -16.55
CA VAL A 175 0.90 5.26 -17.65
C VAL A 175 0.43 5.81 -18.99
N LEU A 176 -0.75 6.45 -19.03
CA LEU A 176 -1.23 7.13 -20.25
C LEU A 176 -0.25 8.23 -20.69
N VAL A 177 0.18 9.10 -19.77
CA VAL A 177 1.13 10.17 -20.09
C VAL A 177 2.48 9.60 -20.54
N ILE A 178 2.97 8.56 -19.86
CA ILE A 178 4.21 7.86 -20.26
C ILE A 178 4.05 7.25 -21.66
N GLY A 179 2.88 6.66 -21.96
CA GLY A 179 2.57 6.07 -23.26
C GLY A 179 2.56 7.07 -24.43
N LEU A 180 2.28 8.36 -24.17
CA LEU A 180 2.41 9.41 -25.18
C LEU A 180 3.87 9.65 -25.60
N ILE A 181 4.81 9.38 -24.67
CA ILE A 181 6.26 9.61 -24.88
C ILE A 181 6.91 8.34 -25.46
N TRP A 182 6.61 7.16 -24.91
CA TRP A 182 7.18 5.86 -25.32
C TRP A 182 6.12 4.96 -25.97
N LYS A 183 5.62 5.35 -27.13
CA LYS A 183 4.50 4.68 -27.84
C LYS A 183 4.76 3.21 -28.20
N ASP A 184 6.01 2.88 -28.53
CA ASP A 184 6.36 1.59 -29.16
C ASP A 184 6.81 0.52 -28.14
N ASN A 185 6.84 0.83 -26.84
CA ASN A 185 7.34 -0.11 -25.84
C ASN A 185 6.49 -0.12 -24.55
N GLU A 186 5.42 -0.92 -24.57
CA GLU A 186 4.52 -1.06 -23.41
C GLU A 186 5.24 -1.54 -22.15
N GLY A 187 6.19 -2.46 -22.28
CA GLY A 187 6.97 -2.95 -21.15
C GLY A 187 7.73 -1.83 -20.45
N LEU A 188 8.32 -0.89 -21.23
CA LEU A 188 9.03 0.26 -20.69
C LEU A 188 8.06 1.24 -19.99
N GLN A 189 6.85 1.42 -20.53
CA GLN A 189 5.83 2.28 -19.91
C GLN A 189 5.47 1.80 -18.50
N TYR A 190 5.26 0.49 -18.33
CA TYR A 190 4.92 -0.09 -17.03
C TYR A 190 6.07 -0.01 -16.04
N ILE A 191 7.32 -0.27 -16.47
CA ILE A 191 8.50 -0.17 -15.60
C ILE A 191 8.71 1.27 -15.13
N ILE A 192 8.63 2.25 -16.03
CA ILE A 192 8.77 3.67 -15.67
C ILE A 192 7.64 4.12 -14.74
N GLY A 193 6.39 3.72 -15.04
CA GLY A 193 5.23 4.00 -14.19
C GLY A 193 5.40 3.43 -12.78
N ALA A 194 5.80 2.17 -12.68
CA ALA A 194 6.10 1.53 -11.39
C ALA A 194 7.25 2.23 -10.66
N GLY A 195 8.29 2.64 -11.37
CA GLY A 195 9.43 3.39 -10.82
C GLY A 195 9.04 4.73 -10.23
N LEU A 196 8.24 5.51 -10.96
CA LEU A 196 7.72 6.80 -10.49
C LEU A 196 6.84 6.62 -9.26
N CYS A 197 5.86 5.69 -9.31
CA CYS A 197 5.00 5.39 -8.17
C CYS A 197 5.82 4.94 -6.95
N SER A 198 6.85 4.11 -7.14
CA SER A 198 7.73 3.61 -6.07
C SER A 198 8.54 4.73 -5.45
N ALA A 199 9.24 5.53 -6.25
CA ALA A 199 10.14 6.60 -5.77
C ALA A 199 9.35 7.66 -4.99
N VAL A 200 8.27 8.18 -5.59
CA VAL A 200 7.44 9.19 -4.93
C VAL A 200 6.69 8.58 -3.74
N GLY A 201 6.24 7.33 -3.86
CA GLY A 201 5.57 6.59 -2.78
C GLY A 201 6.44 6.43 -1.54
N ILE A 202 7.71 6.01 -1.69
CA ILE A 202 8.65 5.91 -0.56
C ILE A 202 8.78 7.26 0.14
N ILE A 203 9.09 8.32 -0.62
CA ILE A 203 9.34 9.65 -0.06
C ILE A 203 8.11 10.17 0.70
N THR A 204 6.93 10.11 0.07
CA THR A 204 5.71 10.69 0.65
C THR A 204 5.18 9.89 1.82
N VAL A 205 5.25 8.54 1.78
CA VAL A 205 4.85 7.70 2.92
C VAL A 205 5.79 7.92 4.10
N LEU A 206 7.12 7.95 3.89
CA LEU A 206 8.07 8.19 4.96
C LEU A 206 7.89 9.59 5.57
N LEU A 207 7.69 10.63 4.77
CA LEU A 207 7.40 11.98 5.24
C LEU A 207 6.06 12.04 5.99
N GLY A 208 5.01 11.44 5.47
CA GLY A 208 3.72 11.35 6.14
C GLY A 208 3.83 10.66 7.49
N MET A 209 4.42 9.47 7.50
CA MET A 209 4.60 8.69 8.74
C MET A 209 5.52 9.37 9.74
N SER A 210 6.55 10.10 9.32
CA SER A 210 7.44 10.82 10.24
C SER A 210 6.71 11.86 11.08
N THR A 211 5.70 12.53 10.51
CA THR A 211 4.94 13.59 11.15
C THR A 211 3.76 13.09 11.99
N VAL A 212 3.23 11.94 11.66
CA VAL A 212 2.07 11.34 12.33
C VAL A 212 2.42 10.89 13.77
N LYS A 213 1.48 11.12 14.69
CA LYS A 213 1.53 10.63 16.07
C LYS A 213 0.34 9.71 16.35
N GLU A 214 0.63 8.50 16.84
CA GLU A 214 -0.39 7.61 17.38
C GLU A 214 -0.73 8.09 18.81
N ARG A 215 -1.96 8.61 18.99
CA ARG A 215 -2.43 9.16 20.27
C ARG A 215 -3.30 8.18 21.05
N ILE A 216 -3.84 7.17 20.36
CA ILE A 216 -4.58 6.08 21.02
C ILE A 216 -3.65 4.88 21.08
N THR A 217 -3.28 4.48 22.31
CA THR A 217 -2.49 3.28 22.56
C THR A 217 -3.40 2.16 23.03
N TYR A 218 -3.49 1.10 22.27
CA TYR A 218 -4.15 -0.13 22.71
C TYR A 218 -3.20 -0.88 23.65
N THR A 219 -3.46 -0.79 24.95
CA THR A 219 -2.83 -1.67 25.92
C THR A 219 -3.46 -3.05 25.75
N ALA A 220 -2.68 -4.02 25.26
CA ALA A 220 -3.16 -5.41 25.26
C ALA A 220 -3.37 -5.81 26.72
N GLU A 221 -4.62 -6.03 27.13
CA GLU A 221 -4.91 -6.64 28.42
C GLU A 221 -4.20 -7.99 28.48
N LYS A 222 -3.36 -8.14 29.50
CA LYS A 222 -2.80 -9.45 29.86
C LYS A 222 -3.98 -10.36 30.21
N LYS A 223 -4.36 -11.27 29.33
CA LYS A 223 -5.06 -12.47 29.71
C LYS A 223 -4.06 -13.51 30.18
#